data_ff6f16f209e0d4d2e3d1979b2ce75e6f
#
_entry.id   ff6f16f209e0d4d2e3d1979b2ce75e6f
#
_cell.length_a   1.000
_cell.length_b   1.000
_cell.length_c   1.000
_cell.angle_alpha   90.00
_cell.angle_beta   90.00
_cell.angle_gamma   90.00
#
_symmetry.space_group_name_H-M   'P 1'
#
loop_
_entity.id
_entity.type
_entity.pdbx_description
1 polymer ?
#
loop_
_entity_poly.entity_id
_entity_poly.type
_entity_poly.pdbx_seq_one_letter_code
_entity_poly.pdbx_strand_id
1 'polypeptide(L)' 'MENRVMEFRKKHGYSQDKLAELLNVSRQTIISIEKGKYNPSLPLALNIAKIFNTIVEEIFLLEED' A
#
# COMPACT_ATOMS: atom_id res chain seq x y z
N MET A 1 -10.19 2.45 5.11
CA MET A 1 -9.34 3.66 5.06
C MET A 1 -8.94 3.95 3.63
N GLU A 2 -9.09 5.16 3.22
CA GLU A 2 -8.67 5.59 1.89
C GLU A 2 -7.14 5.62 1.80
N ASN A 3 -6.60 5.22 0.65
CA ASN A 3 -5.15 5.20 0.47
C ASN A 3 -4.76 5.40 -0.99
N ARG A 4 -3.48 5.64 -1.21
CA ARG A 4 -2.90 5.86 -2.53
C ARG A 4 -1.96 4.73 -2.96
N VAL A 5 -2.13 3.54 -2.41
CA VAL A 5 -1.23 2.42 -2.74
C VAL A 5 -1.23 2.13 -4.24
N MET A 6 -2.42 2.05 -4.84
CA MET A 6 -2.53 1.80 -6.29
C MET A 6 -1.83 2.90 -7.10
N GLU A 7 -2.02 4.16 -6.71
CA GLU A 7 -1.41 5.29 -7.40
C GLU A 7 0.12 5.21 -7.35
N PHE A 8 0.69 5.01 -6.17
CA PHE A 8 2.13 4.86 -6.01
C PHE A 8 2.66 3.63 -6.75
N ARG A 9 1.93 2.52 -6.68
CA ARG A 9 2.31 1.29 -7.36
C ARG A 9 2.42 1.51 -8.86
N LYS A 10 1.40 2.12 -9.46
CA LYS A 10 1.39 2.39 -10.90
C LYS A 10 2.49 3.37 -11.29
N LYS A 11 2.72 4.38 -10.47
CA LYS A 11 3.78 5.36 -10.69
C LYS A 11 5.16 4.71 -10.73
N HIS A 12 5.37 3.68 -9.92
CA HIS A 12 6.63 2.95 -9.88
C HIS A 12 6.69 1.80 -10.91
N GLY A 13 5.62 1.59 -11.65
CA GLY A 13 5.58 0.55 -12.67
C GLY A 13 5.47 -0.87 -12.11
N TYR A 14 4.98 -1.04 -10.89
CA TYR A 14 4.82 -2.36 -10.29
C TYR A 14 3.44 -2.94 -10.56
N SER A 15 3.39 -4.24 -10.89
CA SER A 15 2.13 -4.98 -10.88
C SER A 15 1.73 -5.27 -9.43
N GLN A 16 0.49 -5.70 -9.23
CA GLN A 16 0.06 -6.15 -7.89
C GLN A 16 0.91 -7.33 -7.42
N ASP A 17 1.22 -8.25 -8.34
CA ASP A 17 2.08 -9.39 -8.01
C ASP A 17 3.48 -8.95 -7.60
N LYS A 18 4.05 -7.98 -8.31
CA LYS A 18 5.39 -7.49 -8.00
C LYS A 18 5.42 -6.81 -6.64
N LEU A 19 4.44 -5.97 -6.34
CA LEU A 19 4.36 -5.31 -5.05
C LEU A 19 4.19 -6.34 -3.92
N ALA A 20 3.34 -7.34 -4.12
CA ALA A 20 3.14 -8.41 -3.15
C ALA A 20 4.45 -9.15 -2.88
N GLU A 21 5.21 -9.45 -3.93
CA GLU A 21 6.52 -10.10 -3.82
C GLU A 21 7.48 -9.26 -2.99
N LEU A 22 7.58 -7.96 -3.31
CA LEU A 22 8.47 -7.04 -2.60
C LEU A 22 8.14 -6.92 -1.12
N LEU A 23 6.85 -7.00 -0.78
CA LEU A 23 6.37 -6.88 0.60
C LEU A 23 6.25 -8.23 1.31
N ASN A 24 6.50 -9.32 0.59
CA ASN A 24 6.36 -10.68 1.12
C ASN A 24 4.96 -10.97 1.65
N VAL A 25 3.96 -10.56 0.90
CA VAL A 25 2.54 -10.82 1.20
C VAL A 25 1.87 -11.40 -0.05
N SER A 26 0.63 -11.86 0.09
CA SER A 26 -0.12 -12.38 -1.05
C SER A 26 -0.64 -11.24 -1.93
N ARG A 27 -0.89 -11.56 -3.21
CA ARG A 27 -1.53 -10.61 -4.12
C ARG A 27 -2.89 -10.16 -3.58
N GLN A 28 -3.64 -11.10 -2.97
CA GLN A 28 -4.96 -10.78 -2.41
C GLN A 28 -4.85 -9.71 -1.31
N THR A 29 -3.77 -9.73 -0.54
CA THR A 29 -3.52 -8.69 0.46
C THR A 29 -3.40 -7.32 -0.20
N ILE A 30 -2.64 -7.24 -1.29
CA ILE A 30 -2.49 -5.97 -2.03
C ILE A 30 -3.85 -5.51 -2.56
N ILE A 31 -4.61 -6.41 -3.17
CA ILE A 31 -5.93 -6.08 -3.70
C ILE A 31 -6.83 -5.53 -2.60
N SER A 32 -6.85 -6.18 -1.44
CA SER A 32 -7.69 -5.76 -0.32
C SER A 32 -7.27 -4.40 0.24
N ILE A 33 -5.96 -4.15 0.30
CA ILE A 33 -5.45 -2.85 0.75
C ILE A 33 -5.88 -1.77 -0.23
N GLU A 34 -5.69 -2.00 -1.53
CA GLU A 34 -6.02 -1.00 -2.56
C GLU A 34 -7.50 -0.66 -2.58
N LYS A 35 -8.35 -1.63 -2.24
CA LYS A 35 -9.81 -1.40 -2.14
C LYS A 35 -10.24 -0.74 -0.84
N GLY A 36 -9.31 -0.51 0.09
CA GLY A 36 -9.64 0.07 1.38
C GLY A 36 -10.33 -0.89 2.34
N LYS A 37 -10.36 -2.19 2.02
CA LYS A 37 -11.03 -3.20 2.85
C LYS A 37 -10.16 -3.74 3.96
N TYR A 38 -8.85 -3.66 3.81
CA TYR A 38 -7.89 -4.15 4.78
C TYR A 38 -6.87 -3.06 5.07
N ASN A 39 -6.74 -2.71 6.33
CA ASN A 39 -5.73 -1.75 6.77
C ASN A 39 -4.50 -2.54 7.20
N PRO A 40 -3.33 -2.29 6.60
CA PRO A 40 -2.14 -3.03 6.95
C PRO A 40 -1.70 -2.74 8.39
N SER A 41 -0.99 -3.70 8.98
CA SER A 41 -0.32 -3.49 10.26
C SER A 41 0.69 -2.34 10.11
N LEU A 42 1.10 -1.75 11.24
CA LEU A 42 2.10 -0.69 11.18
C LEU A 42 3.39 -1.14 10.51
N PRO A 43 3.97 -2.33 10.82
CA PRO A 43 5.17 -2.77 10.11
C PRO A 43 4.97 -2.87 8.60
N LEU A 44 3.83 -3.38 8.15
CA LEU A 44 3.56 -3.49 6.72
C LEU A 44 3.40 -2.10 6.10
N ALA A 45 2.71 -1.19 6.77
CA ALA A 45 2.54 0.18 6.29
C ALA A 45 3.89 0.89 6.14
N LEU A 46 4.78 0.71 7.11
CA LEU A 46 6.12 1.29 7.05
C LEU A 46 6.93 0.71 5.89
N ASN A 47 6.82 -0.59 5.63
CA ASN A 47 7.51 -1.22 4.50
C ASN A 47 6.97 -0.72 3.16
N ILE A 48 5.66 -0.52 3.06
CA ILE A 48 5.05 0.05 1.85
C ILE A 48 5.63 1.44 1.59
N ALA A 49 5.67 2.27 2.61
CA ALA A 49 6.21 3.62 2.49
C ALA A 49 7.69 3.60 2.07
N LYS A 50 8.46 2.66 2.62
CA LYS A 50 9.87 2.52 2.28
C LYS A 50 10.06 2.12 0.82
N ILE A 51 9.28 1.17 0.33
CA ILE A 51 9.36 0.73 -1.07
C ILE A 51 9.05 1.88 -2.02
N PHE A 52 8.09 2.72 -1.68
CA PHE A 52 7.72 3.86 -2.50
C PHE A 52 8.54 5.12 -2.21
N ASN A 53 9.50 5.02 -1.30
CA ASN A 53 10.38 6.13 -0.92
C ASN A 53 9.59 7.36 -0.48
N THR A 54 8.64 7.12 0.42
CA THR A 54 7.76 8.17 0.95
C THR A 54 7.44 7.85 2.41
N ILE A 55 6.49 8.56 2.99
CA ILE A 55 6.07 8.35 4.38
C ILE A 55 4.65 7.79 4.40
N VAL A 56 4.29 7.14 5.51
CA VAL A 56 2.98 6.50 5.66
C VAL A 56 1.85 7.50 5.44
N GLU A 57 1.98 8.70 5.95
CA GLU A 57 0.95 9.73 5.86
C GLU A 57 0.67 10.20 4.44
N GLU A 58 1.60 9.99 3.52
CA GLU A 58 1.38 10.31 2.10
C GLU A 58 0.60 9.22 1.39
N ILE A 59 0.57 8.01 1.95
CA ILE A 59 -0.08 6.86 1.35
C ILE A 59 -1.44 6.57 1.96
N PHE A 60 -1.52 6.57 3.29
CA PHE A 60 -2.73 6.23 4.03
C PHE A 60 -3.34 7.48 4.60
N LEU A 61 -4.57 7.77 4.20
CA LEU A 61 -5.22 9.04 4.50
C LEU A 61 -6.24 8.85 5.62
N LEU A 62 -6.14 9.67 6.66
CA LEU A 62 -7.16 9.69 7.69
C LEU A 62 -8.40 10.36 7.14
N GLU A 63 -9.55 9.76 7.40
CA GLU A 63 -10.81 10.39 7.07
C GLU A 63 -11.11 11.43 8.13
N GLU A 64 -11.49 12.62 7.68
CA GLU A 64 -11.89 13.69 8.57
C GLU A 64 -13.39 13.86 8.51
N ASP A 65 -13.99 14.09 9.68
CA ASP A 65 -15.42 14.34 9.78
C ASP A 65 -15.78 15.78 9.37
#